data_9a237cfcbf5ecca9afb850af372474af
#
_entry.id   9a237cfcbf5ecca9afb850af372474af
#
_cell.length_a   1.000
_cell.length_b   1.000
_cell.length_c   1.000
_cell.angle_alpha   90.00
_cell.angle_beta   90.00
_cell.angle_gamma   90.00
#
_symmetry.space_group_name_H-M   'P 1'
#
loop_
_entity.id
_entity.type
_entity.pdbx_description
1 polymer ?
#
loop_
_entity_poly.entity_id
_entity_poly.type
_entity_poly.pdbx_seq_one_letter_code
_entity_poly.pdbx_strand_id
1 'polypeptide(L)'
;MAKKVNLDIAQTLNITCRRGDTFSLVITLKDSSGTGLTLTSSRYQFVMQIRNSAFNDGPEGLILCTALGQPANSNPLGFIEQMGPDNVDDNGNVTVKISDLVMREIPSGRYVYDLQYVLPGGTNQSDTHTTILKGSFVVNEDVSEFAESRTEDPVKPEPSRSRTR
;
A
#
# COMPACT_ATOMS: atom_id res chain seq x y z
N MET A 1 10.31 25.09 34.21
CA MET A 1 10.91 24.25 33.17
C MET A 1 9.86 23.89 32.13
N ALA A 2 10.10 24.21 30.88
CA ALA A 2 9.22 23.80 29.79
C ALA A 2 9.30 22.27 29.64
N LYS A 3 8.17 21.57 29.72
CA LYS A 3 8.11 20.13 29.44
C LYS A 3 8.22 19.93 27.92
N LYS A 4 9.19 19.14 27.48
CA LYS A 4 9.29 18.73 26.09
C LYS A 4 8.16 17.74 25.82
N VAL A 5 7.18 18.14 25.00
CA VAL A 5 6.10 17.27 24.55
C VAL A 5 6.50 16.69 23.21
N ASN A 6 6.54 15.35 23.12
CA ASN A 6 6.70 14.67 21.83
C ASN A 6 5.30 14.43 21.26
N LEU A 7 4.96 15.12 20.18
CA LEU A 7 3.68 14.99 19.48
C LEU A 7 3.74 13.92 18.36
N ASP A 8 4.91 13.41 18.05
CA ASP A 8 5.09 12.36 17.06
C ASP A 8 4.99 10.99 17.74
N ILE A 9 3.79 10.43 17.73
CA ILE A 9 3.49 9.11 18.31
C ILE A 9 3.66 7.96 17.32
N ALA A 10 3.97 8.26 16.06
CA ALA A 10 4.14 7.26 15.02
C ALA A 10 5.29 6.30 15.36
N GLN A 11 5.04 5.00 15.25
CA GLN A 11 6.08 3.99 15.38
C GLN A 11 6.94 3.95 14.12
N THR A 12 8.23 3.74 14.30
CA THR A 12 9.15 3.56 13.16
C THR A 12 9.28 2.09 12.83
N LEU A 13 8.93 1.73 11.58
CA LEU A 13 9.11 0.38 11.03
C LEU A 13 9.79 0.50 9.67
N ASN A 14 10.99 -0.03 9.53
CA ASN A 14 11.68 -0.10 8.25
C ASN A 14 11.30 -1.38 7.53
N ILE A 15 10.85 -1.24 6.29
CA ILE A 15 10.35 -2.32 5.44
C ILE A 15 11.37 -2.58 4.34
N THR A 16 11.64 -3.86 4.09
CA THR A 16 12.42 -4.31 2.93
C THR A 16 11.63 -5.40 2.21
N CYS A 17 11.40 -5.23 0.93
CA CYS A 17 10.65 -6.15 0.08
C CYS A 17 11.36 -6.34 -1.26
N ARG A 18 10.80 -7.20 -2.11
CA ARG A 18 11.30 -7.45 -3.46
C ARG A 18 10.32 -6.94 -4.49
N ARG A 19 10.87 -6.47 -5.59
CA ARG A 19 10.12 -6.13 -6.79
C ARG A 19 9.47 -7.39 -7.33
N GLY A 20 8.18 -7.34 -7.63
CA GLY A 20 7.45 -8.49 -8.19
C GLY A 20 6.86 -9.47 -7.17
N ASP A 21 7.22 -9.37 -5.90
CA ASP A 21 6.57 -10.15 -4.84
C ASP A 21 5.32 -9.44 -4.33
N THR A 22 4.29 -10.19 -3.96
CA THR A 22 3.15 -9.62 -3.24
C THR A 22 3.60 -9.12 -1.87
N PHE A 23 3.42 -7.84 -1.61
CA PHE A 23 3.65 -7.27 -0.29
C PHE A 23 2.42 -7.38 0.59
N SER A 24 2.59 -7.81 1.83
CA SER A 24 1.53 -7.85 2.83
C SER A 24 2.07 -7.50 4.22
N LEU A 25 1.41 -6.57 4.88
CA LEU A 25 1.72 -6.15 6.24
C LEU A 25 0.43 -6.14 7.05
N VAL A 26 0.43 -6.87 8.17
CA VAL A 26 -0.68 -6.83 9.13
C VAL A 26 -0.23 -6.07 10.36
N ILE A 27 -1.01 -5.08 10.76
CA ILE A 27 -0.82 -4.31 11.98
C ILE A 27 -2.05 -4.46 12.88
N THR A 28 -1.84 -4.46 14.18
CA THR A 28 -2.93 -4.52 15.15
C THR A 28 -2.97 -3.22 15.95
N LEU A 29 -4.08 -2.51 15.86
CA LEU A 29 -4.35 -1.31 16.63
C LEU A 29 -5.01 -1.69 17.96
N LYS A 30 -4.43 -1.27 19.06
CA LYS A 30 -4.91 -1.57 20.41
C LYS A 30 -5.18 -0.27 21.18
N ASP A 31 -6.12 -0.35 22.09
CA ASP A 31 -6.36 0.72 23.06
C ASP A 31 -5.31 0.71 24.19
N SER A 32 -5.44 1.63 25.12
CA SER A 32 -4.55 1.73 26.28
C SER A 32 -4.60 0.53 27.22
N SER A 33 -5.64 -0.30 27.15
CA SER A 33 -5.77 -1.56 27.91
C SER A 33 -5.14 -2.74 27.21
N GLY A 34 -4.70 -2.60 25.95
CA GLY A 34 -4.15 -3.66 25.12
C GLY A 34 -5.20 -4.47 24.35
N THR A 35 -6.47 -4.04 24.38
CA THR A 35 -7.56 -4.66 23.63
C THR A 35 -7.57 -4.13 22.20
N GLY A 36 -7.80 -5.00 21.20
CA GLY A 36 -7.93 -4.60 19.81
C GLY A 36 -9.08 -3.62 19.61
N LEU A 37 -8.87 -2.62 18.76
CA LEU A 37 -9.91 -1.65 18.42
C LEU A 37 -10.94 -2.28 17.50
N THR A 38 -12.22 -1.94 17.69
CA THR A 38 -13.27 -2.25 16.72
C THR A 38 -13.16 -1.28 15.54
N LEU A 39 -12.70 -1.78 14.39
CA LEU A 39 -12.51 -1.00 13.18
C LEU A 39 -13.74 -1.13 12.28
N THR A 40 -14.29 0.01 11.87
CA THR A 40 -15.36 0.07 10.88
C THR A 40 -14.97 1.04 9.77
N SER A 41 -15.30 0.71 8.53
CA SER A 41 -15.01 1.55 7.36
C SER A 41 -15.71 2.90 7.40
N SER A 42 -16.83 3.01 8.13
CA SER A 42 -17.53 4.28 8.36
C SER A 42 -16.83 5.21 9.34
N ARG A 43 -16.00 4.65 10.23
CA ARG A 43 -15.33 5.41 11.30
C ARG A 43 -13.85 5.62 11.03
N TYR A 44 -13.17 4.65 10.41
CA TYR A 44 -11.74 4.71 10.14
C TYR A 44 -11.47 4.62 8.65
N GLN A 45 -10.70 5.55 8.15
CA GLN A 45 -10.13 5.50 6.81
C GLN A 45 -8.62 5.34 6.95
N PHE A 46 -8.03 4.42 6.21
CA PHE A 46 -6.60 4.15 6.25
C PHE A 46 -5.95 4.57 4.94
N VAL A 47 -4.81 5.22 5.04
CA VAL A 47 -4.01 5.64 3.89
C VAL A 47 -2.55 5.33 4.17
N MET A 48 -1.90 4.60 3.26
CA MET A 48 -0.45 4.45 3.22
C MET A 48 0.07 5.11 1.96
N GLN A 49 1.09 5.95 2.10
CA GLN A 49 1.79 6.57 0.96
C GLN A 49 3.25 6.19 0.98
N ILE A 50 3.78 5.82 -0.18
CA ILE A 50 5.20 5.58 -0.42
C ILE A 50 5.69 6.67 -1.34
N ARG A 51 6.77 7.36 -0.95
CA ARG A 51 7.32 8.53 -1.64
C ARG A 51 8.82 8.43 -1.82
N ASN A 52 9.34 9.12 -2.84
CA ASN A 52 10.78 9.22 -3.07
C ASN A 52 11.50 9.88 -1.88
N SER A 53 10.88 10.84 -1.24
CA SER A 53 11.45 11.60 -0.12
C SER A 53 10.34 12.17 0.77
N ALA A 54 10.63 12.30 2.06
CA ALA A 54 9.74 12.96 3.02
C ALA A 54 9.53 14.46 2.74
N PHE A 55 10.43 15.08 1.97
CA PHE A 55 10.36 16.51 1.62
C PHE A 55 9.68 16.78 0.27
N ASN A 56 9.34 15.73 -0.46
CA ASN A 56 8.63 15.85 -1.73
C ASN A 56 7.16 15.48 -1.53
N ASP A 57 6.35 16.45 -1.14
CA ASP A 57 4.91 16.35 -0.88
C ASP A 57 4.04 16.53 -2.13
N GLY A 58 4.67 16.91 -3.25
CA GLY A 58 3.97 17.01 -4.55
C GLY A 58 3.57 15.64 -5.15
N PRO A 59 2.71 15.64 -6.17
CA PRO A 59 2.29 14.42 -6.85
C PRO A 59 3.46 13.67 -7.50
N GLU A 60 4.51 14.37 -7.89
CA GLU A 60 5.70 13.81 -8.53
C GLU A 60 6.52 12.89 -7.60
N GLY A 61 6.43 13.13 -6.29
CA GLY A 61 7.14 12.32 -5.28
C GLY A 61 6.36 11.08 -4.85
N LEU A 62 5.08 10.97 -5.22
CA LEU A 62 4.24 9.84 -4.85
C LEU A 62 4.53 8.65 -5.75
N ILE A 63 5.01 7.56 -5.15
CA ILE A 63 5.25 6.29 -5.84
C ILE A 63 4.03 5.40 -5.76
N LEU A 64 3.42 5.31 -4.59
CA LEU A 64 2.25 4.45 -4.35
C LEU A 64 1.39 5.06 -3.25
N CYS A 65 0.08 4.96 -3.44
CA CYS A 65 -0.91 5.27 -2.42
C CYS A 65 -1.87 4.10 -2.28
N THR A 66 -2.04 3.62 -1.08
CA THR A 66 -3.06 2.63 -0.75
C THR A 66 -4.09 3.28 0.16
N ALA A 67 -5.37 3.05 -0.06
CA ALA A 67 -6.40 3.65 0.77
C ALA A 67 -7.64 2.76 0.89
N LEU A 68 -8.25 2.79 2.07
CA LEU A 68 -9.57 2.23 2.32
C LEU A 68 -10.55 3.39 2.54
N GLY A 69 -11.68 3.36 1.87
CA GLY A 69 -12.69 4.42 1.99
C GLY A 69 -12.34 5.73 1.26
N GLN A 70 -11.73 5.64 0.12
CA GLN A 70 -11.11 6.73 -0.64
C GLN A 70 -12.03 7.82 -1.17
N PRO A 71 -11.58 9.09 -1.17
CA PRO A 71 -12.14 10.12 -2.04
C PRO A 71 -11.77 9.88 -3.51
N ALA A 72 -12.66 10.26 -4.41
CA ALA A 72 -12.64 9.94 -5.84
C ALA A 72 -11.40 10.37 -6.65
N ASN A 73 -10.47 11.11 -6.08
CA ASN A 73 -9.33 11.71 -6.78
C ASN A 73 -7.98 11.04 -6.52
N SER A 74 -7.95 10.00 -5.71
CA SER A 74 -6.71 9.25 -5.46
C SER A 74 -6.65 8.05 -6.40
N ASN A 75 -5.48 7.75 -6.93
CA ASN A 75 -5.25 6.57 -7.75
C ASN A 75 -4.46 5.55 -6.94
N PRO A 76 -5.12 4.71 -6.10
CA PRO A 76 -4.41 3.73 -5.30
C PRO A 76 -3.89 2.62 -6.20
N LEU A 77 -2.60 2.37 -6.10
CA LEU A 77 -1.97 1.23 -6.75
C LEU A 77 -2.04 -0.05 -5.88
N GLY A 78 -2.35 0.11 -4.58
CA GLY A 78 -2.56 -0.98 -3.64
C GLY A 78 -3.82 -0.76 -2.81
N PHE A 79 -4.05 -1.56 -1.79
CA PHE A 79 -5.22 -1.46 -0.92
C PHE A 79 -4.90 -1.82 0.53
N ILE A 80 -5.73 -1.30 1.43
CA ILE A 80 -5.75 -1.64 2.84
C ILE A 80 -7.07 -2.39 3.10
N GLU A 81 -6.95 -3.58 3.66
CA GLU A 81 -8.11 -4.39 4.03
C GLU A 81 -8.35 -4.29 5.54
N GLN A 82 -9.62 -4.22 5.91
CA GLN A 82 -10.06 -4.50 7.28
C GLN A 82 -10.38 -5.99 7.39
N MET A 83 -9.86 -6.61 8.45
CA MET A 83 -10.08 -8.02 8.74
C MET A 83 -11.36 -8.18 9.55
N GLY A 84 -12.24 -9.06 9.10
CA GLY A 84 -13.46 -9.39 9.83
C GLY A 84 -14.70 -9.50 8.93
N PRO A 85 -15.77 -10.17 9.40
CA PRO A 85 -17.05 -10.18 8.70
C PRO A 85 -17.67 -8.77 8.72
N ASP A 86 -18.43 -8.43 7.72
CA ASP A 86 -19.22 -7.19 7.62
C ASP A 86 -18.40 -5.88 7.67
N ASN A 87 -17.12 -5.91 7.26
CA ASN A 87 -16.21 -4.77 7.37
C ASN A 87 -16.01 -4.25 8.81
N VAL A 88 -16.20 -5.10 9.79
CA VAL A 88 -15.93 -4.84 11.21
C VAL A 88 -14.84 -5.78 11.69
N ASP A 89 -13.77 -5.23 12.24
CA ASP A 89 -12.71 -5.98 12.87
C ASP A 89 -12.66 -5.67 14.38
N ASP A 90 -13.11 -6.61 15.20
CA ASP A 90 -13.10 -6.47 16.66
C ASP A 90 -11.70 -6.69 17.26
N ASN A 91 -10.73 -7.13 16.44
CA ASN A 91 -9.36 -7.39 16.87
C ASN A 91 -8.40 -6.26 16.56
N GLY A 92 -8.86 -5.22 15.88
CA GLY A 92 -8.05 -4.06 15.50
C GLY A 92 -7.03 -4.33 14.39
N ASN A 93 -7.19 -5.38 13.59
CA ASN A 93 -6.26 -5.72 12.54
C ASN A 93 -6.52 -4.92 11.27
N VAL A 94 -5.45 -4.40 10.69
CA VAL A 94 -5.45 -3.74 9.38
C VAL A 94 -4.42 -4.43 8.50
N THR A 95 -4.83 -4.89 7.33
CA THR A 95 -3.95 -5.50 6.34
C THR A 95 -3.68 -4.51 5.21
N VAL A 96 -2.40 -4.14 5.05
CA VAL A 96 -1.93 -3.43 3.86
C VAL A 96 -1.43 -4.47 2.88
N LYS A 97 -2.00 -4.49 1.69
CA LYS A 97 -1.64 -5.45 0.65
C LYS A 97 -1.40 -4.76 -0.68
N ILE A 98 -0.31 -5.09 -1.33
CA ILE A 98 0.07 -4.61 -2.65
C ILE A 98 0.34 -5.83 -3.51
N SER A 99 -0.35 -5.94 -4.64
CA SER A 99 -0.20 -7.08 -5.54
C SER A 99 1.19 -7.13 -6.18
N ASP A 100 1.60 -8.31 -6.63
CA ASP A 100 2.83 -8.53 -7.38
C ASP A 100 2.90 -7.67 -8.65
N LEU A 101 1.79 -7.51 -9.36
CA LEU A 101 1.71 -6.66 -10.55
C LEU A 101 2.06 -5.21 -10.24
N VAL A 102 1.51 -4.66 -9.14
CA VAL A 102 1.81 -3.30 -8.72
C VAL A 102 3.25 -3.19 -8.21
N MET A 103 3.73 -4.21 -7.47
CA MET A 103 5.12 -4.23 -6.99
C MET A 103 6.15 -4.27 -8.14
N ARG A 104 5.81 -4.84 -9.29
CA ARG A 104 6.66 -4.83 -10.50
C ARG A 104 6.83 -3.44 -11.09
N GLU A 105 5.83 -2.58 -10.94
CA GLU A 105 5.87 -1.20 -11.44
C GLU A 105 6.71 -0.28 -10.56
N ILE A 106 7.01 -0.67 -9.32
CA ILE A 106 7.84 0.12 -8.41
C ILE A 106 9.32 -0.16 -8.72
N PRO A 107 10.10 0.84 -9.16
CA PRO A 107 11.52 0.65 -9.38
C PRO A 107 12.23 0.21 -8.10
N SER A 108 13.29 -0.58 -8.22
CA SER A 108 14.15 -0.85 -7.07
C SER A 108 14.76 0.44 -6.54
N GLY A 109 14.85 0.53 -5.23
CA GLY A 109 15.34 1.75 -4.60
C GLY A 109 14.92 1.87 -3.14
N ARG A 110 15.30 3.01 -2.58
CA ARG A 110 14.95 3.37 -1.21
C ARG A 110 13.95 4.52 -1.21
N TYR A 111 12.83 4.27 -0.59
CA TYR A 111 11.71 5.18 -0.45
C TYR A 111 11.46 5.46 1.03
N VAL A 112 10.58 6.42 1.29
CA VAL A 112 9.98 6.67 2.61
C VAL A 112 8.48 6.39 2.55
N TYR A 113 7.91 6.00 3.68
CA TYR A 113 6.48 5.80 3.77
C TYR A 113 5.92 6.30 5.09
N ASP A 114 4.64 6.58 5.09
CA ASP A 114 3.82 6.68 6.29
C ASP A 114 2.49 5.94 6.09
N LEU A 115 1.90 5.51 7.20
CA LEU A 115 0.57 4.93 7.29
C LEU A 115 -0.22 5.73 8.30
N GLN A 116 -1.36 6.23 7.87
CA GLN A 116 -2.25 7.08 8.67
C GLN A 116 -3.63 6.42 8.77
N TYR A 117 -4.32 6.71 9.85
CA TYR A 117 -5.77 6.62 9.85
C TYR A 117 -6.37 8.02 9.94
N VAL A 118 -7.56 8.14 9.36
CA VAL A 118 -8.35 9.36 9.35
C VAL A 118 -9.69 9.07 10.00
N LEU A 119 -10.04 9.87 10.99
CA LEU A 119 -11.39 9.91 11.56
C LEU A 119 -12.13 11.06 10.89
N PRO A 120 -13.14 10.75 10.04
CA PRO A 120 -13.92 11.79 9.39
C PRO A 120 -14.59 12.69 10.42
N GLY A 121 -14.47 14.00 10.24
CA GLY A 121 -15.18 14.98 11.02
C GLY A 121 -16.68 14.96 10.72
N GLY A 122 -17.51 15.37 11.67
CA GLY A 122 -18.95 15.60 11.43
C GLY A 122 -19.19 16.86 10.59
N THR A 123 -20.47 17.15 10.37
CA THR A 123 -20.99 18.27 9.54
C THR A 123 -20.46 19.65 9.99
N ASN A 124 -19.40 20.02 10.23
CA ASN A 124 -18.70 21.27 10.60
C ASN A 124 -17.43 21.00 11.41
N GLN A 125 -16.90 19.78 11.35
CA GLN A 125 -15.65 19.45 12.02
C GLN A 125 -14.65 18.95 10.98
N SER A 126 -13.40 19.34 11.14
CA SER A 126 -12.30 18.84 10.30
C SER A 126 -11.99 17.39 10.62
N ASP A 127 -11.53 16.65 9.62
CA ASP A 127 -11.02 15.30 9.79
C ASP A 127 -9.82 15.29 10.75
N THR A 128 -9.71 14.22 11.53
CA THR A 128 -8.55 14.00 12.39
C THR A 128 -7.63 12.98 11.75
N HIS A 129 -6.41 13.40 11.43
CA HIS A 129 -5.36 12.57 10.85
C HIS A 129 -4.38 12.11 11.93
N THR A 130 -4.07 10.82 11.95
CA THR A 130 -3.09 10.26 12.89
C THR A 130 -2.14 9.33 12.14
N THR A 131 -0.86 9.68 12.12
CA THR A 131 0.19 8.80 11.59
C THR A 131 0.52 7.74 12.63
N ILE A 132 0.40 6.48 12.25
CA ILE A 132 0.63 5.32 13.13
C ILE A 132 1.94 4.63 12.86
N LEU A 133 2.36 4.57 11.59
CA LEU A 133 3.66 4.02 11.17
C LEU A 133 4.36 4.98 10.23
N LYS A 134 5.68 4.99 10.29
CA LYS A 134 6.55 5.67 9.33
C LYS A 134 7.89 4.97 9.23
N GLY A 135 8.61 5.16 8.15
CA GLY A 135 9.95 4.59 8.00
C GLY A 135 10.44 4.57 6.57
N SER A 136 11.50 3.80 6.35
CA SER A 136 12.00 3.51 5.02
C SER A 136 11.25 2.33 4.40
N PHE A 137 11.05 2.39 3.08
CA PHE A 137 10.51 1.33 2.27
C PHE A 137 11.53 1.01 1.17
N VAL A 138 12.19 -0.14 1.29
CA VAL A 138 13.27 -0.54 0.37
C VAL A 138 12.75 -1.63 -0.54
N VAL A 139 12.83 -1.42 -1.84
CA VAL A 139 12.48 -2.39 -2.87
C VAL A 139 13.76 -2.90 -3.51
N ASN A 140 14.07 -4.17 -3.31
CA ASN A 140 15.19 -4.85 -3.94
C ASN A 140 14.78 -5.40 -5.31
N GLU A 141 15.75 -5.52 -6.22
CA GLU A 141 15.54 -6.19 -7.50
C GLU A 141 15.10 -7.66 -7.28
N ASP A 142 14.24 -8.11 -8.15
CA ASP A 142 13.96 -9.53 -8.31
C ASP A 142 15.00 -10.15 -9.27
N VAL A 143 15.53 -11.30 -8.88
CA VAL A 143 16.50 -12.05 -9.70
C VAL A 143 15.79 -13.07 -10.58
N SER A 144 14.54 -13.41 -10.25
CA SER A 144 13.75 -14.42 -10.96
C SER A 144 12.63 -13.75 -11.73
N GLU A 145 12.76 -13.66 -13.04
CA GLU A 145 11.64 -13.31 -13.91
C GLU A 145 10.92 -14.60 -14.29
N PHE A 146 9.66 -14.76 -13.86
CA PHE A 146 8.78 -15.72 -14.50
C PHE A 146 8.51 -15.22 -15.92
N ALA A 147 8.99 -15.94 -16.90
CA ALA A 147 8.60 -15.69 -18.27
C ALA A 147 7.07 -15.73 -18.35
N GLU A 148 6.46 -14.61 -18.68
CA GLU A 148 5.06 -14.60 -19.07
C GLU A 148 4.93 -15.67 -20.15
N SER A 149 3.96 -16.59 -20.01
CA SER A 149 3.67 -17.57 -21.04
C SER A 149 3.43 -16.78 -22.34
N ARG A 150 4.41 -16.79 -23.22
CA ARG A 150 4.20 -16.29 -24.59
C ARG A 150 3.00 -17.06 -25.10
N THR A 151 1.91 -16.39 -25.31
CA THR A 151 0.90 -16.86 -26.24
C THR A 151 1.65 -17.05 -27.53
N GLU A 152 1.90 -18.33 -27.88
CA GLU A 152 2.49 -18.66 -29.16
C GLU A 152 1.65 -17.98 -30.21
N ASP A 153 2.27 -17.08 -30.98
CA ASP A 153 1.67 -16.54 -32.18
C ASP A 153 1.21 -17.71 -33.01
N PRO A 154 -0.02 -17.74 -33.55
CA PRO A 154 -0.49 -18.83 -34.37
C PRO A 154 0.48 -18.99 -35.53
N VAL A 155 1.07 -20.18 -35.59
CA VAL A 155 2.00 -20.59 -36.66
C VAL A 155 1.40 -20.19 -38.01
N LYS A 156 2.03 -19.21 -38.64
CA LYS A 156 1.67 -18.77 -39.98
C LYS A 156 1.88 -19.98 -40.91
N PRO A 157 0.85 -20.46 -41.62
CA PRO A 157 1.01 -21.59 -42.49
C PRO A 157 2.04 -21.29 -43.59
N GLU A 158 3.04 -22.15 -43.73
CA GLU A 158 4.00 -22.05 -44.83
C GLU A 158 3.29 -22.10 -46.20
N PRO A 159 3.70 -21.23 -47.13
CA PRO A 159 3.15 -21.31 -48.48
C PRO A 159 3.56 -22.62 -49.16
N SER A 160 2.58 -23.39 -49.57
CA SER A 160 2.79 -24.64 -50.28
C SER A 160 3.64 -24.41 -51.54
N ARG A 161 4.81 -25.03 -51.60
CA ARG A 161 5.61 -25.07 -52.80
C ARG A 161 4.87 -25.89 -53.84
N SER A 162 4.32 -25.23 -54.85
CA SER A 162 3.82 -25.87 -56.04
C SER A 162 4.99 -26.51 -56.81
N ARG A 163 4.99 -27.83 -56.89
CA ARG A 163 5.86 -28.56 -57.81
C ARG A 163 5.27 -28.41 -59.21
N THR A 164 5.92 -27.65 -60.05
CA THR A 164 5.71 -27.69 -61.50
C THR A 164 6.51 -28.88 -62.06
N ARG A 165 5.78 -29.72 -62.74
CA ARG A 165 6.38 -30.73 -63.61
C ARG A 165 6.71 -30.12 -64.97
#